data_5bc0450f9bc9ffcea8662541700137d6
#
_entry.id   5bc0450f9bc9ffcea8662541700137d6
#
_cell.length_a   1.000
_cell.length_b   1.000
_cell.length_c   1.000
_cell.angle_alpha   90.00
_cell.angle_beta   90.00
_cell.angle_gamma   90.00
#
_symmetry.space_group_name_H-M   'P 1'
#
loop_
_entity.id
_entity.type
_entity.pdbx_description
1 polymer ?
#
loop_
_entity_poly.entity_id
_entity_poly.type
_entity_poly.pdbx_seq_one_letter_code
_entity_poly.pdbx_strand_id
1 'polypeptide(L)'
;MGQPLLHFPILEGHEVAVTEWGAGRSATVVLWHGLARSSADLRDLAEALAPNYRVLAADQIGRGLSQWAQDPANDYSFESYGRIAVALCDHFGIGQMRWVGTSMGGALGVRMAGGPLRDRITHLVINDIAPELPAPAVERILAYVGNPPVFDTMAELEGWLRKAYLPYGHSSEAQWRHMARTSFRRRDDGRITAHYDPKIVQQFTGHPRDYDQWEDYERIGARTLLLRGADSDLLLPDPAKRMTETGPRATLVTVPGCGHAPALNVPDQIGRVRDFLAS
;
A
#
# COMPACT_ATOMS: atom_id res chain seq x y z
N MET A 1 -16.87 -7.12 17.44
CA MET A 1 -16.75 -6.96 15.97
C MET A 1 -16.73 -8.35 15.36
N GLY A 2 -17.39 -8.56 14.20
CA GLY A 2 -17.29 -9.81 13.46
C GLY A 2 -15.84 -10.08 12.99
N GLN A 3 -15.53 -11.34 12.71
CA GLN A 3 -14.25 -11.67 12.06
C GLN A 3 -14.21 -11.07 10.65
N PRO A 4 -13.02 -10.69 10.15
CA PRO A 4 -12.89 -10.24 8.77
C PRO A 4 -13.28 -11.36 7.79
N LEU A 5 -13.86 -10.99 6.65
CA LEU A 5 -14.17 -11.89 5.55
C LEU A 5 -13.02 -11.85 4.54
N LEU A 6 -12.66 -12.99 4.01
CA LEU A 6 -11.66 -13.11 2.96
C LEU A 6 -12.34 -13.53 1.66
N HIS A 7 -12.12 -12.75 0.60
CA HIS A 7 -12.69 -12.94 -0.73
C HIS A 7 -11.59 -13.20 -1.74
N PHE A 8 -11.93 -13.91 -2.83
CA PHE A 8 -11.02 -14.20 -3.94
C PHE A 8 -11.71 -13.94 -5.29
N PRO A 9 -12.14 -12.70 -5.59
CA PRO A 9 -12.72 -12.39 -6.88
C PRO A 9 -11.68 -12.51 -8.01
N ILE A 10 -12.19 -12.84 -9.22
CA ILE A 10 -11.40 -12.71 -10.45
C ILE A 10 -11.59 -11.27 -10.96
N LEU A 11 -10.52 -10.49 -10.94
CA LEU A 11 -10.49 -9.10 -11.38
C LEU A 11 -9.48 -8.97 -12.53
N GLU A 12 -9.92 -8.50 -13.69
CA GLU A 12 -9.07 -8.38 -14.89
C GLU A 12 -8.32 -9.68 -15.24
N GLY A 13 -8.95 -10.83 -15.01
CA GLY A 13 -8.35 -12.15 -15.27
C GLY A 13 -7.44 -12.70 -14.18
N HIS A 14 -7.26 -11.98 -13.07
CA HIS A 14 -6.42 -12.40 -11.94
C HIS A 14 -7.26 -12.68 -10.70
N GLU A 15 -6.96 -13.75 -9.96
CA GLU A 15 -7.50 -13.96 -8.63
C GLU A 15 -6.83 -13.00 -7.64
N VAL A 16 -7.65 -12.14 -7.01
CA VAL A 16 -7.19 -11.12 -6.08
C VAL A 16 -7.74 -11.40 -4.70
N ALA A 17 -6.88 -11.57 -3.71
CA ALA A 17 -7.30 -11.69 -2.32
C ALA A 17 -7.70 -10.32 -1.76
N VAL A 18 -8.89 -10.25 -1.18
CA VAL A 18 -9.42 -9.03 -0.57
C VAL A 18 -9.94 -9.37 0.82
N THR A 19 -9.40 -8.71 1.84
CA THR A 19 -9.91 -8.84 3.21
C THR A 19 -10.89 -7.71 3.50
N GLU A 20 -12.07 -8.06 4.01
CA GLU A 20 -13.15 -7.13 4.33
C GLU A 20 -13.42 -7.10 5.83
N TRP A 21 -13.42 -5.91 6.43
CA TRP A 21 -13.88 -5.65 7.80
C TRP A 21 -15.10 -4.75 7.77
N GLY A 22 -15.93 -4.82 8.81
CA GLY A 22 -17.09 -3.95 8.96
C GLY A 22 -18.14 -4.14 7.85
N ALA A 23 -18.31 -5.35 7.34
CA ALA A 23 -19.34 -5.68 6.35
C ALA A 23 -20.71 -5.12 6.75
N GLY A 24 -21.45 -4.54 5.78
CA GLY A 24 -22.75 -3.91 6.02
C GLY A 24 -22.70 -2.41 6.40
N ARG A 25 -21.53 -1.82 6.59
CA ARG A 25 -21.38 -0.36 6.70
C ARG A 25 -21.55 0.29 5.32
N SER A 26 -22.20 1.46 5.28
CA SER A 26 -22.48 2.17 4.03
C SER A 26 -21.28 2.95 3.49
N ALA A 27 -20.45 3.50 4.39
CA ALA A 27 -19.26 4.25 4.00
C ALA A 27 -18.06 3.30 3.82
N THR A 28 -17.39 3.36 2.67
CA THR A 28 -16.31 2.44 2.33
C THR A 28 -14.94 3.12 2.40
N VAL A 29 -13.96 2.37 2.93
CA VAL A 29 -12.53 2.69 2.87
C VAL A 29 -11.82 1.56 2.13
N VAL A 30 -11.02 1.92 1.12
CA VAL A 30 -10.12 0.99 0.42
C VAL A 30 -8.70 1.22 0.93
N LEU A 31 -8.04 0.17 1.37
CA LEU A 31 -6.66 0.19 1.84
C LEU A 31 -5.76 -0.50 0.81
N TRP A 32 -4.61 0.12 0.50
CA TRP A 32 -3.66 -0.43 -0.46
C TRP A 32 -2.22 -0.39 0.08
N HIS A 33 -1.56 -1.55 0.07
CA HIS A 33 -0.25 -1.75 0.68
C HIS A 33 0.93 -1.29 -0.20
N GLY A 34 2.14 -1.28 0.36
CA GLY A 34 3.39 -0.95 -0.32
C GLY A 34 3.90 -2.08 -1.24
N LEU A 35 4.95 -1.81 -2.01
CA LEU A 35 5.47 -2.62 -3.13
C LEU A 35 5.63 -4.11 -2.81
N ALA A 36 6.41 -4.45 -1.80
CA ALA A 36 6.77 -5.83 -1.43
C ALA A 36 6.04 -6.29 -0.15
N ARG A 37 4.87 -5.72 0.10
CA ARG A 37 4.05 -5.97 1.29
C ARG A 37 2.69 -6.56 0.90
N SER A 38 1.80 -6.75 1.87
CA SER A 38 0.45 -7.26 1.67
C SER A 38 -0.56 -6.47 2.52
N SER A 39 -1.84 -6.71 2.30
CA SER A 39 -2.95 -6.14 3.08
C SER A 39 -2.84 -6.42 4.58
N ALA A 40 -2.15 -7.49 4.97
CA ALA A 40 -1.95 -7.85 6.36
C ALA A 40 -1.22 -6.78 7.19
N ASP A 41 -0.39 -5.92 6.57
CA ASP A 41 0.26 -4.80 7.24
C ASP A 41 -0.72 -3.72 7.69
N LEU A 42 -1.87 -3.63 7.03
CA LEU A 42 -2.89 -2.61 7.27
C LEU A 42 -3.99 -3.08 8.24
N ARG A 43 -3.81 -4.27 8.86
CA ARG A 43 -4.80 -4.88 9.74
C ARG A 43 -5.18 -3.97 10.92
N ASP A 44 -4.19 -3.43 11.63
CA ASP A 44 -4.45 -2.64 12.84
C ASP A 44 -5.25 -1.36 12.50
N LEU A 45 -4.95 -0.74 11.35
CA LEU A 45 -5.73 0.38 10.82
C LEU A 45 -7.14 -0.07 10.41
N ALA A 46 -7.26 -1.19 9.69
CA ALA A 46 -8.54 -1.72 9.23
C ALA A 46 -9.48 -2.03 10.40
N GLU A 47 -8.96 -2.69 11.45
CA GLU A 47 -9.71 -3.00 12.67
C GLU A 47 -10.18 -1.73 13.40
N ALA A 48 -9.36 -0.68 13.41
CA ALA A 48 -9.72 0.60 14.03
C ALA A 48 -10.78 1.38 13.23
N LEU A 49 -10.83 1.21 11.91
CA LEU A 49 -11.81 1.85 11.02
C LEU A 49 -13.13 1.08 10.92
N ALA A 50 -13.11 -0.24 11.10
CA ALA A 50 -14.26 -1.14 10.92
C ALA A 50 -15.52 -0.80 11.74
N PRO A 51 -15.46 -0.15 12.93
CA PRO A 51 -16.65 0.29 13.63
C PRO A 51 -17.53 1.25 12.83
N ASN A 52 -16.93 2.08 11.96
CA ASN A 52 -17.62 3.14 11.21
C ASN A 52 -17.66 2.91 9.70
N TYR A 53 -16.78 2.06 9.17
CA TYR A 53 -16.59 1.87 7.74
C TYR A 53 -16.62 0.38 7.36
N ARG A 54 -17.07 0.13 6.13
CA ARG A 54 -16.72 -1.07 5.38
C ARG A 54 -15.29 -0.89 4.87
N VAL A 55 -14.36 -1.70 5.33
CA VAL A 55 -12.94 -1.59 4.98
C VAL A 55 -12.55 -2.76 4.10
N LEU A 56 -12.03 -2.47 2.92
CA LEU A 56 -11.53 -3.46 1.96
C LEU A 56 -10.03 -3.25 1.78
N ALA A 57 -9.24 -4.30 2.02
CA ALA A 57 -7.81 -4.30 1.80
C ALA A 57 -7.44 -5.39 0.80
N ALA A 58 -6.96 -4.99 -0.38
CA ALA A 58 -6.55 -5.92 -1.42
C ALA A 58 -5.07 -6.28 -1.30
N ASP A 59 -4.73 -7.54 -1.56
CA ASP A 59 -3.38 -7.92 -1.93
C ASP A 59 -3.20 -7.65 -3.42
N GLN A 60 -2.28 -6.76 -3.79
CA GLN A 60 -1.95 -6.54 -5.20
C GLN A 60 -1.41 -7.85 -5.81
N ILE A 61 -1.74 -8.15 -7.09
CA ILE A 61 -1.23 -9.33 -7.78
C ILE A 61 0.28 -9.48 -7.62
N GLY A 62 0.74 -10.71 -7.43
CA GLY A 62 2.13 -11.03 -7.12
C GLY A 62 2.52 -10.82 -5.66
N ARG A 63 1.59 -10.49 -4.76
CA ARG A 63 1.83 -10.29 -3.32
C ARG A 63 0.76 -11.01 -2.49
N GLY A 64 1.11 -11.30 -1.24
CA GLY A 64 0.18 -11.87 -0.28
C GLY A 64 -0.44 -13.18 -0.76
N LEU A 65 -1.76 -13.23 -0.75
CA LEU A 65 -2.56 -14.37 -1.17
C LEU A 65 -3.10 -14.24 -2.61
N SER A 66 -2.85 -13.11 -3.29
CA SER A 66 -3.25 -12.93 -4.67
C SER A 66 -2.40 -13.73 -5.64
N GLN A 67 -2.99 -14.06 -6.78
CA GLN A 67 -2.31 -14.77 -7.86
C GLN A 67 -1.06 -14.01 -8.33
N TRP A 68 -0.01 -14.75 -8.70
CA TRP A 68 1.14 -14.19 -9.40
C TRP A 68 0.81 -13.97 -10.87
N ALA A 69 1.41 -12.93 -11.46
CA ALA A 69 1.18 -12.59 -12.86
C ALA A 69 1.64 -13.71 -13.80
N GLN A 70 0.82 -13.99 -14.83
CA GLN A 70 1.19 -14.88 -15.92
C GLN A 70 2.08 -14.18 -16.95
N ASP A 71 1.83 -12.89 -17.16
CA ASP A 71 2.66 -12.00 -17.98
C ASP A 71 3.23 -10.85 -17.15
N PRO A 72 4.32 -11.09 -16.36
CA PRO A 72 4.88 -10.10 -15.47
C PRO A 72 5.30 -8.79 -16.14
N ALA A 73 5.64 -8.84 -17.43
CA ALA A 73 6.06 -7.65 -18.17
C ALA A 73 4.93 -6.65 -18.40
N ASN A 74 3.70 -7.14 -18.55
CA ASN A 74 2.52 -6.30 -18.75
C ASN A 74 1.68 -6.15 -17.48
N ASP A 75 1.57 -7.22 -16.68
CA ASP A 75 0.69 -7.25 -15.51
C ASP A 75 1.27 -6.45 -14.33
N TYR A 76 2.60 -6.38 -14.18
CA TYR A 76 3.21 -5.56 -13.13
C TYR A 76 3.45 -4.13 -13.61
N SER A 77 2.36 -3.41 -13.83
CA SER A 77 2.34 -2.00 -14.23
C SER A 77 1.22 -1.24 -13.51
N PHE A 78 1.33 0.08 -13.35
CA PHE A 78 0.24 0.88 -12.78
C PHE A 78 -0.99 0.92 -13.69
N GLU A 79 -0.84 0.67 -14.96
CA GLU A 79 -2.00 0.51 -15.85
C GLU A 79 -2.81 -0.72 -15.46
N SER A 80 -2.16 -1.89 -15.32
CA SER A 80 -2.80 -3.12 -14.88
C SER A 80 -3.36 -3.00 -13.46
N TYR A 81 -2.58 -2.48 -12.52
CA TYR A 81 -3.03 -2.25 -11.14
C TYR A 81 -4.24 -1.33 -11.07
N GLY A 82 -4.29 -0.31 -11.92
CA GLY A 82 -5.40 0.62 -12.02
C GLY A 82 -6.67 -0.06 -12.52
N ARG A 83 -6.59 -0.90 -13.55
CA ARG A 83 -7.74 -1.70 -14.03
C ARG A 83 -8.27 -2.62 -12.94
N ILE A 84 -7.37 -3.32 -12.22
CA ILE A 84 -7.74 -4.17 -11.07
C ILE A 84 -8.42 -3.34 -9.98
N ALA A 85 -7.94 -2.14 -9.67
CA ALA A 85 -8.55 -1.27 -8.67
C ALA A 85 -9.97 -0.81 -9.08
N VAL A 86 -10.18 -0.48 -10.35
CA VAL A 86 -11.53 -0.17 -10.89
C VAL A 86 -12.44 -1.39 -10.79
N ALA A 87 -11.98 -2.55 -11.29
CA ALA A 87 -12.74 -3.80 -11.25
C ALA A 87 -13.09 -4.23 -9.81
N LEU A 88 -12.19 -4.00 -8.84
CA LEU A 88 -12.46 -4.22 -7.42
C LEU A 88 -13.62 -3.34 -6.94
N CYS A 89 -13.57 -2.06 -7.26
CA CYS A 89 -14.65 -1.14 -6.90
C CYS A 89 -16.00 -1.54 -7.51
N ASP A 90 -16.01 -2.01 -8.74
CA ASP A 90 -17.22 -2.44 -9.44
C ASP A 90 -17.74 -3.76 -8.86
N HIS A 91 -16.86 -4.74 -8.61
CA HIS A 91 -17.22 -6.03 -8.02
C HIS A 91 -17.89 -5.87 -6.65
N PHE A 92 -17.35 -4.98 -5.80
CA PHE A 92 -17.90 -4.74 -4.46
C PHE A 92 -18.99 -3.67 -4.40
N GLY A 93 -19.45 -3.14 -5.55
CA GLY A 93 -20.51 -2.13 -5.64
C GLY A 93 -20.17 -0.80 -4.98
N ILE A 94 -18.89 -0.37 -5.03
CA ILE A 94 -18.41 0.84 -4.38
C ILE A 94 -18.68 2.03 -5.29
N GLY A 95 -19.66 2.88 -4.97
CA GLY A 95 -19.93 4.12 -5.69
C GLY A 95 -18.98 5.25 -5.30
N GLN A 96 -18.88 5.53 -4.00
CA GLN A 96 -17.92 6.47 -3.42
C GLN A 96 -17.11 5.81 -2.31
N MET A 97 -15.87 6.25 -2.16
CA MET A 97 -14.96 5.69 -1.16
C MET A 97 -13.93 6.69 -0.66
N ARG A 98 -13.26 6.27 0.38
CA ARG A 98 -12.02 6.84 0.88
C ARG A 98 -10.88 5.89 0.53
N TRP A 99 -9.73 6.42 0.12
CA TRP A 99 -8.56 5.63 -0.22
C TRP A 99 -7.42 5.91 0.75
N VAL A 100 -6.81 4.86 1.29
CA VAL A 100 -5.58 4.95 2.08
C VAL A 100 -4.52 4.06 1.43
N GLY A 101 -3.45 4.66 0.95
CA GLY A 101 -2.38 3.93 0.28
C GLY A 101 -1.01 4.21 0.90
N THR A 102 -0.24 3.15 1.16
CA THR A 102 1.14 3.26 1.63
C THR A 102 2.10 3.06 0.46
N SER A 103 3.06 4.00 0.28
CA SER A 103 4.11 3.87 -0.74
C SER A 103 3.49 3.61 -2.13
N MET A 104 3.78 2.48 -2.79
CA MET A 104 3.15 2.09 -4.06
C MET A 104 1.62 2.23 -4.02
N GLY A 105 0.96 1.85 -2.92
CA GLY A 105 -0.49 2.01 -2.77
C GLY A 105 -0.93 3.47 -2.72
N GLY A 106 -0.08 4.36 -2.22
CA GLY A 106 -0.28 5.81 -2.27
C GLY A 106 -0.13 6.36 -3.69
N ALA A 107 0.90 5.92 -4.43
CA ALA A 107 1.11 6.29 -5.82
C ALA A 107 -0.03 5.78 -6.73
N LEU A 108 -0.50 4.54 -6.50
CA LEU A 108 -1.71 4.04 -7.18
C LEU A 108 -2.93 4.91 -6.84
N GLY A 109 -3.07 5.33 -5.57
CA GLY A 109 -4.12 6.25 -5.14
C GLY A 109 -4.08 7.59 -5.87
N VAL A 110 -2.88 8.16 -6.10
CA VAL A 110 -2.69 9.38 -6.91
C VAL A 110 -3.20 9.18 -8.33
N ARG A 111 -2.78 8.10 -9.01
CA ARG A 111 -3.23 7.78 -10.37
C ARG A 111 -4.74 7.57 -10.45
N MET A 112 -5.32 6.87 -9.46
CA MET A 112 -6.76 6.61 -9.44
C MET A 112 -7.58 7.87 -9.15
N ALA A 113 -7.15 8.70 -8.20
CA ALA A 113 -7.84 9.93 -7.82
C ALA A 113 -7.66 11.07 -8.84
N GLY A 114 -6.57 11.08 -9.61
CA GLY A 114 -6.36 12.00 -10.74
C GLY A 114 -6.95 11.51 -12.06
N GLY A 115 -7.40 10.24 -12.11
CA GLY A 115 -7.82 9.53 -13.32
C GLY A 115 -9.16 8.80 -13.15
N PRO A 116 -9.18 7.45 -13.36
CA PRO A 116 -10.42 6.70 -13.57
C PRO A 116 -11.35 6.63 -12.35
N LEU A 117 -10.87 6.86 -11.12
CA LEU A 117 -11.70 6.88 -9.92
C LEU A 117 -11.85 8.27 -9.31
N ARG A 118 -11.56 9.34 -10.08
CA ARG A 118 -11.59 10.73 -9.62
C ARG A 118 -12.90 11.12 -8.95
N ASP A 119 -14.02 10.72 -9.53
CA ASP A 119 -15.35 11.07 -9.02
C ASP A 119 -15.85 10.09 -7.92
N ARG A 120 -15.11 9.00 -7.68
CA ARG A 120 -15.42 7.99 -6.67
C ARG A 120 -14.58 8.15 -5.40
N ILE A 121 -13.36 8.69 -5.47
CA ILE A 121 -12.49 8.93 -4.32
C ILE A 121 -12.80 10.30 -3.74
N THR A 122 -13.35 10.34 -2.52
CA THR A 122 -13.69 11.58 -1.80
C THR A 122 -12.57 12.05 -0.87
N HIS A 123 -11.83 11.10 -0.28
CA HIS A 123 -10.69 11.34 0.60
C HIS A 123 -9.55 10.43 0.18
N LEU A 124 -8.35 11.00 0.08
CA LEU A 124 -7.13 10.29 -0.27
C LEU A 124 -6.09 10.47 0.85
N VAL A 125 -5.63 9.38 1.43
CA VAL A 125 -4.47 9.37 2.32
C VAL A 125 -3.29 8.79 1.56
N ILE A 126 -2.26 9.60 1.36
CA ILE A 126 -0.99 9.22 0.74
C ILE A 126 0.02 9.04 1.88
N ASN A 127 0.42 7.80 2.13
CA ASN A 127 1.40 7.50 3.17
C ASN A 127 2.78 7.32 2.54
N ASP A 128 3.57 8.38 2.66
CA ASP A 128 5.00 8.47 2.45
C ASP A 128 5.49 8.18 1.02
N ILE A 129 4.88 8.85 0.04
CA ILE A 129 5.33 8.83 -1.36
C ILE A 129 4.98 10.16 -2.04
N ALA A 130 5.80 10.58 -3.00
CA ALA A 130 5.53 11.68 -3.91
C ALA A 130 5.08 11.17 -5.30
N PRO A 131 4.53 12.06 -6.15
CA PRO A 131 4.30 11.79 -7.57
C PRO A 131 5.59 11.63 -8.41
N GLU A 132 6.71 11.42 -7.77
CA GLU A 132 8.03 11.12 -8.35
C GLU A 132 8.86 10.33 -7.34
N LEU A 133 9.83 9.55 -7.81
CA LEU A 133 10.76 8.83 -6.95
C LEU A 133 12.18 9.36 -7.10
N PRO A 134 12.91 9.57 -5.99
CA PRO A 134 14.32 9.89 -6.07
C PRO A 134 15.13 8.70 -6.60
N ALA A 135 16.04 8.94 -7.55
CA ALA A 135 16.83 7.89 -8.18
C ALA A 135 17.57 6.96 -7.18
N PRO A 136 18.18 7.46 -6.09
CA PRO A 136 18.81 6.58 -5.11
C PRO A 136 17.85 5.61 -4.43
N ALA A 137 16.58 6.00 -4.23
CA ALA A 137 15.57 5.11 -3.66
C ALA A 137 15.19 4.01 -4.66
N VAL A 138 15.06 4.34 -5.95
CA VAL A 138 14.81 3.35 -7.01
C VAL A 138 15.96 2.34 -7.10
N GLU A 139 17.22 2.80 -7.11
CA GLU A 139 18.41 1.94 -7.12
C GLU A 139 18.40 0.98 -5.92
N ARG A 140 18.10 1.48 -4.73
CA ARG A 140 17.99 0.67 -3.51
C ARG A 140 16.88 -0.39 -3.65
N ILE A 141 15.72 -0.03 -4.17
CA ILE A 141 14.58 -0.95 -4.39
C ILE A 141 14.99 -2.06 -5.37
N LEU A 142 15.59 -1.71 -6.50
CA LEU A 142 16.05 -2.65 -7.51
C LEU A 142 17.06 -3.66 -6.95
N ALA A 143 17.90 -3.24 -6.01
CA ALA A 143 18.94 -4.09 -5.42
C ALA A 143 18.38 -5.29 -4.62
N TYR A 144 17.17 -5.18 -4.02
CA TYR A 144 16.64 -6.24 -3.17
C TYR A 144 15.34 -6.89 -3.67
N VAL A 145 14.48 -6.14 -4.39
CA VAL A 145 13.13 -6.64 -4.73
C VAL A 145 13.18 -7.82 -5.70
N GLY A 146 14.05 -7.77 -6.70
CA GLY A 146 14.19 -8.84 -7.70
C GLY A 146 14.89 -10.10 -7.18
N ASN A 147 15.52 -10.03 -6.01
CA ASN A 147 16.26 -11.14 -5.42
C ASN A 147 16.02 -11.25 -3.90
N PRO A 148 14.81 -11.65 -3.48
CA PRO A 148 14.48 -11.74 -2.06
C PRO A 148 15.35 -12.79 -1.36
N PRO A 149 15.78 -12.52 -0.12
CA PRO A 149 16.62 -13.46 0.63
C PRO A 149 15.89 -14.76 0.94
N VAL A 150 16.67 -15.81 1.20
CA VAL A 150 16.19 -17.14 1.57
C VAL A 150 16.71 -17.47 2.96
N PHE A 151 15.85 -18.05 3.79
CA PHE A 151 16.12 -18.38 5.18
C PHE A 151 15.80 -19.84 5.48
N ASP A 152 16.53 -20.44 6.41
CA ASP A 152 16.24 -21.80 6.86
C ASP A 152 15.13 -21.82 7.92
N THR A 153 15.01 -20.77 8.71
CA THR A 153 14.07 -20.68 9.85
C THR A 153 13.23 -19.40 9.84
N MET A 154 12.07 -19.46 10.50
CA MET A 154 11.23 -18.27 10.77
C MET A 154 11.93 -17.23 11.66
N ALA A 155 12.82 -17.65 12.55
CA ALA A 155 13.57 -16.75 13.42
C ALA A 155 14.57 -15.89 12.61
N GLU A 156 15.22 -16.48 11.59
CA GLU A 156 16.11 -15.76 10.68
C GLU A 156 15.33 -14.74 9.85
N LEU A 157 14.18 -15.13 9.28
CA LEU A 157 13.29 -14.21 8.57
C LEU A 157 12.85 -13.06 9.49
N GLU A 158 12.37 -13.34 10.70
CA GLU A 158 11.94 -12.30 11.63
C GLU A 158 13.10 -11.35 11.97
N GLY A 159 14.29 -11.89 12.23
CA GLY A 159 15.48 -11.08 12.48
C GLY A 159 15.86 -10.18 11.31
N TRP A 160 15.69 -10.66 10.09
CA TRP A 160 15.88 -9.86 8.88
C TRP A 160 14.81 -8.78 8.73
N LEU A 161 13.53 -9.12 8.90
CA LEU A 161 12.42 -8.17 8.83
C LEU A 161 12.57 -7.04 9.83
N ARG A 162 12.95 -7.33 11.08
CA ARG A 162 13.21 -6.30 12.11
C ARG A 162 14.27 -5.29 11.69
N LYS A 163 15.29 -5.72 10.93
CA LYS A 163 16.33 -4.83 10.40
C LYS A 163 15.85 -4.05 9.17
N ALA A 164 15.23 -4.75 8.23
CA ALA A 164 14.79 -4.16 6.96
C ALA A 164 13.66 -3.14 7.14
N TYR A 165 12.75 -3.39 8.09
CA TYR A 165 11.57 -2.54 8.36
C TYR A 165 11.69 -1.71 9.65
N LEU A 166 12.90 -1.62 10.25
CA LEU A 166 13.18 -0.69 11.33
C LEU A 166 12.72 0.76 11.02
N PRO A 167 12.93 1.28 9.79
CA PRO A 167 12.48 2.62 9.44
C PRO A 167 10.95 2.84 9.49
N TYR A 168 10.13 1.80 9.54
CA TYR A 168 8.68 1.94 9.70
C TYR A 168 8.26 2.55 11.05
N GLY A 169 9.22 2.68 11.97
CA GLY A 169 9.02 3.19 13.31
C GLY A 169 8.81 2.08 14.34
N HIS A 170 8.21 2.45 15.47
CA HIS A 170 8.01 1.50 16.56
C HIS A 170 7.00 0.41 16.22
N SER A 171 7.39 -0.85 16.46
CA SER A 171 6.51 -2.01 16.40
C SER A 171 6.67 -2.87 17.65
N SER A 172 5.56 -3.32 18.22
CA SER A 172 5.54 -4.26 19.34
C SER A 172 6.01 -5.66 18.90
N GLU A 173 6.37 -6.50 19.88
CA GLU A 173 6.70 -7.91 19.63
C GLU A 173 5.57 -8.68 18.90
N ALA A 174 4.31 -8.35 19.20
CA ALA A 174 3.16 -8.96 18.53
C ALA A 174 3.08 -8.55 17.06
N GLN A 175 3.36 -7.28 16.74
CA GLN A 175 3.38 -6.76 15.36
C GLN A 175 4.55 -7.36 14.56
N TRP A 176 5.76 -7.47 15.13
CA TRP A 176 6.88 -8.15 14.48
C TRP A 176 6.58 -9.62 14.15
N ARG A 177 5.99 -10.36 15.11
CA ARG A 177 5.56 -11.75 14.87
C ARG A 177 4.45 -11.85 13.83
N HIS A 178 3.53 -10.88 13.80
CA HIS A 178 2.50 -10.81 12.78
C HIS A 178 3.13 -10.58 11.40
N MET A 179 4.00 -9.58 11.27
CA MET A 179 4.74 -9.31 10.03
C MET A 179 5.50 -10.54 9.54
N ALA A 180 6.22 -11.25 10.42
CA ALA A 180 6.94 -12.46 10.04
C ALA A 180 5.99 -13.54 9.48
N ARG A 181 4.85 -13.78 10.14
CA ARG A 181 3.88 -14.80 9.72
C ARG A 181 3.16 -14.46 8.41
N THR A 182 3.08 -13.19 8.04
CA THR A 182 2.37 -12.73 6.84
C THR A 182 3.31 -12.34 5.68
N SER A 183 4.63 -12.48 5.88
CA SER A 183 5.63 -12.03 4.90
C SER A 183 6.41 -13.16 4.23
N PHE A 184 6.00 -14.42 4.41
CA PHE A 184 6.77 -15.56 3.89
C PHE A 184 5.94 -16.51 3.04
N ARG A 185 6.65 -17.26 2.22
CA ARG A 185 6.21 -18.53 1.64
C ARG A 185 7.30 -19.59 1.78
N ARG A 186 6.90 -20.86 1.84
CA ARG A 186 7.85 -21.96 1.72
C ARG A 186 8.15 -22.27 0.26
N ARG A 187 9.41 -22.55 0.00
CA ARG A 187 9.90 -23.03 -1.27
C ARG A 187 9.79 -24.56 -1.32
N ASP A 188 9.96 -25.15 -2.50
CA ASP A 188 9.94 -26.61 -2.70
C ASP A 188 11.09 -27.31 -1.96
N ASP A 189 12.21 -26.60 -1.72
CA ASP A 189 13.35 -27.08 -0.93
C ASP A 189 13.11 -26.99 0.60
N GLY A 190 11.91 -26.59 1.04
CA GLY A 190 11.50 -26.45 2.45
C GLY A 190 11.96 -25.15 3.11
N ARG A 191 12.85 -24.38 2.49
CA ARG A 191 13.31 -23.07 3.01
C ARG A 191 12.24 -21.99 2.84
N ILE A 192 12.49 -20.84 3.44
CA ILE A 192 11.56 -19.73 3.52
C ILE A 192 12.11 -18.56 2.70
N THR A 193 11.23 -17.89 1.95
CA THR A 193 11.54 -16.64 1.26
C THR A 193 10.36 -15.68 1.38
N ALA A 194 10.50 -14.44 0.89
CA ALA A 194 9.42 -13.46 0.87
C ALA A 194 8.19 -13.98 0.11
N HIS A 195 6.99 -13.53 0.53
CA HIS A 195 5.72 -13.98 -0.03
C HIS A 195 5.42 -13.46 -1.44
N TYR A 196 6.16 -12.43 -1.90
CA TYR A 196 5.89 -11.79 -3.19
C TYR A 196 6.66 -12.45 -4.36
N ASP A 197 6.17 -12.24 -5.57
CA ASP A 197 6.85 -12.64 -6.81
C ASP A 197 8.06 -11.71 -7.06
N PRO A 198 9.31 -12.23 -7.15
CA PRO A 198 10.47 -11.39 -7.47
C PRO A 198 10.34 -10.60 -8.77
N LYS A 199 9.52 -11.08 -9.71
CA LYS A 199 9.29 -10.42 -11.00
C LYS A 199 8.53 -9.09 -10.89
N ILE A 200 8.00 -8.71 -9.70
CA ILE A 200 7.44 -7.38 -9.48
C ILE A 200 8.45 -6.25 -9.73
N VAL A 201 9.75 -6.57 -9.75
CA VAL A 201 10.81 -5.63 -10.14
C VAL A 201 10.60 -5.09 -11.55
N GLN A 202 9.89 -5.81 -12.42
CA GLN A 202 9.59 -5.40 -13.80
C GLN A 202 8.73 -4.13 -13.85
N GLN A 203 7.99 -3.81 -12.78
CA GLN A 203 7.31 -2.53 -12.66
C GLN A 203 8.25 -1.33 -12.84
N PHE A 204 9.50 -1.44 -12.40
CA PHE A 204 10.48 -0.36 -12.54
C PHE A 204 11.27 -0.44 -13.84
N THR A 205 11.62 -1.66 -14.28
CA THR A 205 12.46 -1.86 -15.46
C THR A 205 11.67 -1.79 -16.77
N GLY A 206 10.44 -2.28 -16.77
CA GLY A 206 9.52 -2.24 -17.91
C GLY A 206 8.68 -0.96 -18.01
N HIS A 207 8.36 -0.35 -16.86
CA HIS A 207 7.46 0.79 -16.75
C HIS A 207 8.08 1.94 -15.95
N PRO A 208 9.23 2.50 -16.37
CA PRO A 208 9.99 3.50 -15.60
C PRO A 208 9.24 4.82 -15.37
N ARG A 209 8.18 5.09 -16.14
CA ARG A 209 7.35 6.30 -16.01
C ARG A 209 6.14 6.12 -15.09
N ASP A 210 5.93 4.96 -14.53
CA ASP A 210 4.75 4.69 -13.69
C ASP A 210 4.67 5.62 -12.46
N TYR A 211 5.82 6.08 -11.99
CA TYR A 211 5.92 7.02 -10.88
C TYR A 211 6.08 8.50 -11.30
N ASP A 212 5.98 8.82 -12.58
CA ASP A 212 5.95 10.20 -13.07
C ASP A 212 4.48 10.66 -13.11
N GLN A 213 3.95 11.13 -11.98
CA GLN A 213 2.52 11.28 -11.72
C GLN A 213 2.11 12.71 -11.32
N TRP A 214 2.96 13.72 -11.55
CA TRP A 214 2.58 15.10 -11.19
C TRP A 214 1.32 15.58 -11.91
N GLU A 215 1.10 15.20 -13.17
CA GLU A 215 -0.12 15.53 -13.90
C GLU A 215 -1.36 14.89 -13.28
N ASP A 216 -1.27 13.63 -12.84
CA ASP A 216 -2.36 12.95 -12.13
C ASP A 216 -2.62 13.65 -10.80
N TYR A 217 -1.55 13.98 -10.05
CA TYR A 217 -1.68 14.67 -8.77
C TYR A 217 -2.39 16.02 -8.90
N GLU A 218 -2.07 16.81 -9.92
CA GLU A 218 -2.70 18.12 -10.17
C GLU A 218 -4.19 18.02 -10.51
N ARG A 219 -4.65 16.86 -11.01
CA ARG A 219 -6.07 16.61 -11.34
C ARG A 219 -6.90 16.09 -10.17
N ILE A 220 -6.30 15.77 -9.01
CA ILE A 220 -7.02 15.22 -7.86
C ILE A 220 -8.03 16.26 -7.33
N GLY A 221 -9.31 15.85 -7.25
CA GLY A 221 -10.37 16.63 -6.62
C GLY A 221 -10.69 16.23 -5.19
N ALA A 222 -10.16 15.10 -4.73
CA ALA A 222 -10.37 14.55 -3.39
C ALA A 222 -9.65 15.38 -2.31
N ARG A 223 -10.25 15.47 -1.11
CA ARG A 223 -9.50 15.93 0.07
C ARG A 223 -8.30 15.02 0.28
N THR A 224 -7.12 15.59 0.51
CA THR A 224 -5.89 14.79 0.55
C THR A 224 -5.10 15.04 1.82
N LEU A 225 -4.73 13.94 2.50
CA LEU A 225 -3.78 13.90 3.61
C LEU A 225 -2.48 13.26 3.13
N LEU A 226 -1.37 13.93 3.37
CA LEU A 226 -0.03 13.42 3.12
C LEU A 226 0.66 13.13 4.46
N LEU A 227 0.95 11.88 4.73
CA LEU A 227 1.79 11.47 5.85
C LEU A 227 3.23 11.32 5.37
N ARG A 228 4.17 11.91 6.09
CA ARG A 228 5.60 11.81 5.80
C ARG A 228 6.36 11.32 7.02
N GLY A 229 7.14 10.25 6.90
CA GLY A 229 8.12 9.90 7.91
C GLY A 229 9.19 11.00 8.02
N ALA A 230 9.51 11.46 9.23
CA ALA A 230 10.49 12.55 9.42
C ALA A 230 11.84 12.22 8.78
N ASP A 231 12.23 10.94 8.81
CA ASP A 231 13.50 10.42 8.30
C ASP A 231 13.33 9.69 6.94
N SER A 232 12.22 9.96 6.21
CA SER A 232 11.97 9.31 4.92
C SER A 232 13.00 9.70 3.88
N ASP A 233 13.58 8.70 3.23
CA ASP A 233 14.50 8.80 2.10
C ASP A 233 13.78 8.69 0.73
N LEU A 234 12.45 8.46 0.75
CA LEU A 234 11.64 8.31 -0.44
C LEU A 234 10.72 9.51 -0.67
N LEU A 235 10.00 9.99 0.34
CA LEU A 235 9.30 11.27 0.30
C LEU A 235 10.18 12.36 0.87
N LEU A 236 10.91 13.06 -0.01
CA LEU A 236 11.82 14.15 0.37
C LEU A 236 11.02 15.41 0.76
N PRO A 237 11.63 16.35 1.53
CA PRO A 237 10.95 17.56 1.98
C PRO A 237 10.42 18.45 0.86
N ASP A 238 11.18 18.63 -0.24
CA ASP A 238 10.79 19.51 -1.34
C ASP A 238 9.59 18.99 -2.14
N PRO A 239 9.54 17.73 -2.60
CA PRO A 239 8.33 17.16 -3.16
C PRO A 239 7.13 17.20 -2.19
N ALA A 240 7.33 16.90 -0.90
CA ALA A 240 6.26 16.99 0.10
C ALA A 240 5.70 18.40 0.20
N LYS A 241 6.56 19.42 0.21
CA LYS A 241 6.14 20.83 0.19
C LYS A 241 5.35 21.16 -1.08
N ARG A 242 5.86 20.78 -2.27
CA ARG A 242 5.14 20.99 -3.54
C ARG A 242 3.74 20.38 -3.49
N MET A 243 3.56 19.19 -2.90
CA MET A 243 2.26 18.56 -2.76
C MET A 243 1.29 19.35 -1.88
N THR A 244 1.75 20.22 -0.99
CA THR A 244 0.88 21.13 -0.22
C THR A 244 0.52 22.41 -0.99
N GLU A 245 1.21 22.71 -2.05
CA GLU A 245 1.08 23.96 -2.80
C GLU A 245 0.33 23.79 -4.13
N THR A 246 0.33 22.56 -4.69
CA THR A 246 -0.26 22.24 -6.00
C THR A 246 -1.38 21.19 -5.89
N GLY A 247 -2.15 21.02 -6.95
CA GLY A 247 -3.22 20.03 -7.06
C GLY A 247 -4.22 20.12 -5.90
N PRO A 248 -4.46 19.04 -5.14
CA PRO A 248 -5.41 19.01 -4.04
C PRO A 248 -4.92 19.79 -2.81
N ARG A 249 -3.70 20.32 -2.81
CA ARG A 249 -3.07 21.01 -1.69
C ARG A 249 -3.15 20.19 -0.40
N ALA A 250 -2.50 19.03 -0.43
CA ALA A 250 -2.58 18.06 0.65
C ALA A 250 -2.24 18.66 2.03
N THR A 251 -2.99 18.25 3.04
CA THR A 251 -2.60 18.50 4.43
C THR A 251 -1.42 17.61 4.78
N LEU A 252 -0.25 18.21 5.06
CA LEU A 252 0.95 17.47 5.41
C LEU A 252 1.04 17.23 6.91
N VAL A 253 1.31 15.99 7.29
CA VAL A 253 1.66 15.57 8.65
C VAL A 253 2.99 14.84 8.63
N THR A 254 4.00 15.38 9.31
CA THR A 254 5.28 14.71 9.51
C THR A 254 5.21 13.84 10.77
N VAL A 255 5.57 12.56 10.63
CA VAL A 255 5.55 11.55 11.69
C VAL A 255 6.96 11.37 12.23
N PRO A 256 7.24 11.75 13.49
CA PRO A 256 8.57 11.63 14.07
C PRO A 256 8.96 10.17 14.31
N GLY A 257 10.28 9.88 14.25
CA GLY A 257 10.82 8.54 14.50
C GLY A 257 10.45 7.49 13.46
N CYS A 258 10.04 7.93 12.28
CA CYS A 258 9.74 7.07 11.14
C CYS A 258 10.52 7.55 9.91
N GLY A 259 11.03 6.59 9.16
CA GLY A 259 11.48 6.76 7.78
C GLY A 259 10.39 6.31 6.81
N HIS A 260 10.78 5.66 5.70
CA HIS A 260 9.83 5.12 4.73
C HIS A 260 9.39 3.70 5.11
N ALA A 261 8.14 3.58 5.51
CA ALA A 261 7.03 4.52 5.69
C ALA A 261 6.43 4.35 7.10
N PRO A 262 5.71 5.37 7.66
CA PRO A 262 4.91 5.16 8.87
C PRO A 262 4.04 3.91 8.75
N ALA A 263 4.09 3.03 9.76
CA ALA A 263 3.46 1.70 9.68
C ALA A 263 1.93 1.72 9.81
N LEU A 264 1.33 2.83 10.24
CA LEU A 264 -0.10 3.01 10.50
C LEU A 264 -0.66 1.98 11.51
N ASN A 265 0.16 1.56 12.45
CA ASN A 265 -0.14 0.50 13.42
C ASN A 265 -0.09 0.96 14.88
N VAL A 266 0.12 2.26 15.12
CA VAL A 266 0.13 2.86 16.46
C VAL A 266 -1.00 3.88 16.61
N PRO A 267 -1.51 4.11 17.84
CA PRO A 267 -2.70 4.92 18.08
C PRO A 267 -2.66 6.34 17.49
N ASP A 268 -1.52 7.02 17.54
CA ASP A 268 -1.38 8.38 17.00
C ASP A 268 -1.54 8.39 15.47
N GLN A 269 -0.87 7.50 14.77
CA GLN A 269 -0.95 7.40 13.31
C GLN A 269 -2.36 6.99 12.86
N ILE A 270 -2.94 5.97 13.50
CA ILE A 270 -4.31 5.51 13.25
C ILE A 270 -5.31 6.64 13.52
N GLY A 271 -5.16 7.38 14.61
CA GLY A 271 -6.01 8.52 14.97
C GLY A 271 -6.03 9.59 13.88
N ARG A 272 -4.86 10.00 13.38
CA ARG A 272 -4.73 11.00 12.31
C ARG A 272 -5.46 10.58 11.03
N VAL A 273 -5.30 9.32 10.61
CA VAL A 273 -6.01 8.77 9.45
C VAL A 273 -7.51 8.76 9.70
N ARG A 274 -7.96 8.20 10.83
CA ARG A 274 -9.38 8.10 11.19
C ARG A 274 -10.06 9.46 11.22
N ASP A 275 -9.45 10.45 11.89
CA ASP A 275 -10.04 11.79 12.08
C ASP A 275 -10.11 12.54 10.74
N PHE A 276 -9.11 12.37 9.86
CA PHE A 276 -9.16 12.90 8.51
C PHE A 276 -10.27 12.24 7.66
N LEU A 277 -10.44 10.92 7.73
CA LEU A 277 -11.47 10.22 6.95
C LEU A 277 -12.90 10.55 7.42
N ALA A 278 -13.06 11.06 8.65
CA ALA A 278 -14.34 11.46 9.22
C ALA A 278 -14.73 12.91 8.94
N SER A 279 -13.82 13.72 8.36
CA SER A 279 -13.97 15.18 8.19
C SER A 279 -14.76 15.63 6.93
#